data_4b06c97cc0d0abed2468dc58066e0e5f
#
_entry.id   4b06c97cc0d0abed2468dc58066e0e5f
#
_cell.length_a   1.000
_cell.length_b   1.000
_cell.length_c   1.000
_cell.angle_alpha   90.00
_cell.angle_beta   90.00
_cell.angle_gamma   90.00
#
_symmetry.space_group_name_H-M   'P 1'
#
loop_
_entity.id
_entity.type
_entity.pdbx_description
1 polymer ?
#
loop_
_entity_poly.entity_id
_entity_poly.type
_entity_poly.pdbx_seq_one_letter_code
_entity_poly.pdbx_strand_id
1 'polypeptide(L)'
;MAEIEDHIKRVNNKLQQLLKQYHALQKENEKLKDTLKEVQQAKEQEAEKINHLQLQVNILKTSVGQMTETDKKVFEKQINQYVKEINKCIGLLSE
;
A
#
# COMPACT_ATOMS: atom_id res chain seq x y z
N MET A 1 -43.82 27.58 -29.86
CA MET A 1 -42.64 27.08 -30.57
C MET A 1 -41.37 27.50 -29.89
N ALA A 2 -41.21 28.74 -29.48
CA ALA A 2 -40.04 29.17 -28.69
C ALA A 2 -39.86 28.42 -27.36
N GLU A 3 -40.97 28.04 -26.72
CA GLU A 3 -40.94 27.25 -25.46
C GLU A 3 -40.38 25.84 -25.65
N ILE A 4 -40.70 25.22 -26.77
CA ILE A 4 -40.20 23.87 -27.10
C ILE A 4 -38.72 23.91 -27.38
N GLU A 5 -38.25 24.90 -28.13
CA GLU A 5 -36.84 25.10 -28.42
C GLU A 5 -36.03 25.36 -27.14
N ASP A 6 -36.56 26.19 -26.26
CA ASP A 6 -35.90 26.46 -24.97
C ASP A 6 -35.81 25.20 -24.09
N HIS A 7 -36.89 24.42 -24.12
CA HIS A 7 -36.94 23.15 -23.35
C HIS A 7 -35.90 22.15 -23.89
N ILE A 8 -35.77 22.04 -25.21
CA ILE A 8 -34.78 21.19 -25.87
C ILE A 8 -33.37 21.65 -25.53
N LYS A 9 -33.11 22.94 -25.55
CA LYS A 9 -31.79 23.49 -25.16
C LYS A 9 -31.43 23.15 -23.72
N ARG A 10 -32.38 23.27 -22.80
CA ARG A 10 -32.15 22.91 -21.38
C ARG A 10 -31.83 21.43 -21.23
N VAL A 11 -32.58 20.56 -21.89
CA VAL A 11 -32.35 19.12 -21.85
C VAL A 11 -30.97 18.79 -22.44
N ASN A 12 -30.64 19.40 -23.57
CA ASN A 12 -29.35 19.18 -24.21
C ASN A 12 -28.18 19.64 -23.33
N ASN A 13 -28.32 20.82 -22.70
CA ASN A 13 -27.29 21.34 -21.79
C ASN A 13 -27.08 20.42 -20.59
N LYS A 14 -28.16 19.90 -20.01
CA LYS A 14 -28.09 18.95 -18.91
C LYS A 14 -27.43 17.65 -19.33
N LEU A 15 -27.77 17.14 -20.51
CA LEU A 15 -27.11 15.95 -21.05
C LEU A 15 -25.61 16.14 -21.23
N GLN A 16 -25.20 17.28 -21.75
CA GLN A 16 -23.78 17.58 -21.92
C GLN A 16 -23.05 17.69 -20.59
N GLN A 17 -23.67 18.27 -19.57
CA GLN A 17 -23.13 18.32 -18.22
C GLN A 17 -22.97 16.91 -17.63
N LEU A 18 -23.98 16.07 -17.80
CA LEU A 18 -23.94 14.68 -17.35
C LEU A 18 -22.83 13.90 -18.05
N LEU A 19 -22.65 14.10 -19.35
CA LEU A 19 -21.56 13.46 -20.10
C LEU A 19 -20.20 13.90 -19.59
N LYS A 20 -20.01 15.18 -19.31
CA LYS A 20 -18.76 15.69 -18.74
C LYS A 20 -18.48 15.09 -17.38
N GLN A 21 -19.49 15.01 -16.51
CA GLN A 21 -19.38 14.40 -15.20
C GLN A 21 -19.05 12.90 -15.31
N TYR A 22 -19.71 12.22 -16.23
CA TYR A 22 -19.46 10.79 -16.49
C TYR A 22 -18.01 10.55 -16.90
N HIS A 23 -17.50 11.33 -17.85
CA HIS A 23 -16.12 11.21 -18.31
C HIS A 23 -15.10 11.54 -17.21
N ALA A 24 -15.39 12.56 -16.40
CA ALA A 24 -14.54 12.92 -15.27
C ALA A 24 -14.49 11.79 -14.22
N LEU A 25 -15.65 11.21 -13.90
CA LEU A 25 -15.74 10.08 -12.98
C LEU A 25 -15.05 8.84 -13.53
N GLN A 26 -15.17 8.60 -14.82
CA GLN A 26 -14.52 7.46 -15.47
C GLN A 26 -13.00 7.56 -15.39
N LYS A 27 -12.45 8.76 -15.67
CA LYS A 27 -11.02 9.03 -15.55
C LYS A 27 -10.54 8.86 -14.10
N GLU A 28 -11.28 9.41 -13.16
CA GLU A 28 -10.97 9.29 -11.74
C GLU A 28 -11.00 7.83 -11.29
N ASN A 29 -11.98 7.08 -11.75
CA ASN A 29 -12.12 5.66 -11.44
C ASN A 29 -10.94 4.85 -11.97
N GLU A 30 -10.51 5.08 -13.21
CA GLU A 30 -9.32 4.44 -13.78
C GLU A 30 -8.07 4.78 -13.00
N LYS A 31 -7.91 6.05 -12.63
CA LYS A 31 -6.78 6.52 -11.84
C LYS A 31 -6.74 5.87 -10.46
N LEU A 32 -7.88 5.75 -9.81
CA LEU A 32 -7.99 5.07 -8.51
C LEU A 32 -7.68 3.59 -8.61
N LYS A 33 -8.11 2.92 -9.67
CA LYS A 33 -7.79 1.51 -9.92
C LYS A 33 -6.29 1.31 -10.11
N ASP A 34 -5.64 2.17 -10.87
CA ASP A 34 -4.20 2.10 -11.09
C ASP A 34 -3.44 2.33 -9.78
N THR A 35 -3.85 3.33 -9.01
CA THR A 35 -3.25 3.63 -7.70
C THR A 35 -3.42 2.45 -6.74
N LEU A 36 -4.60 1.85 -6.70
CA LEU A 36 -4.89 0.68 -5.87
C LEU A 36 -3.98 -0.49 -6.24
N LYS A 37 -3.80 -0.73 -7.53
CA LYS A 37 -2.93 -1.80 -8.03
C LYS A 37 -1.48 -1.58 -7.62
N GLU A 38 -0.97 -0.35 -7.75
CA GLU A 38 0.38 0.02 -7.33
C GLU A 38 0.59 -0.18 -5.84
N VAL A 39 -0.38 0.27 -5.03
CA VAL A 39 -0.33 0.12 -3.57
C VAL A 39 -0.35 -1.35 -3.17
N GLN A 40 -1.18 -2.17 -3.81
CA GLN A 40 -1.23 -3.61 -3.53
C GLN A 40 0.08 -4.30 -3.88
N GLN A 41 0.70 -3.96 -5.02
CA GLN A 41 1.99 -4.51 -5.41
C GLN A 41 3.09 -4.12 -4.44
N ALA A 42 3.13 -2.86 -4.02
CA ALA A 42 4.09 -2.38 -3.03
C ALA A 42 3.91 -3.11 -1.70
N LYS A 43 2.67 -3.34 -1.28
CA LYS A 43 2.34 -4.07 -0.05
C LYS A 43 2.83 -5.51 -0.11
N GLU A 44 2.64 -6.19 -1.23
CA GLU A 44 3.10 -7.57 -1.43
C GLU A 44 4.62 -7.66 -1.38
N GLN A 45 5.32 -6.74 -2.04
CA GLN A 45 6.79 -6.69 -2.03
C GLN A 45 7.33 -6.45 -0.62
N GLU A 46 6.72 -5.56 0.13
CA GLU A 46 7.11 -5.30 1.52
C GLU A 46 6.85 -6.49 2.43
N ALA A 47 5.74 -7.20 2.24
CA ALA A 47 5.43 -8.41 2.98
C ALA A 47 6.47 -9.51 2.73
N GLU A 48 6.88 -9.70 1.48
CA GLU A 48 7.94 -10.65 1.13
C GLU A 48 9.28 -10.28 1.79
N LYS A 49 9.61 -8.99 1.76
CA LYS A 49 10.83 -8.49 2.40
C LYS A 49 10.84 -8.71 3.91
N ILE A 50 9.70 -8.47 4.55
CA ILE A 50 9.53 -8.72 5.99
C ILE A 50 9.71 -10.21 6.30
N ASN A 51 9.08 -11.08 5.52
CA ASN A 51 9.23 -12.54 5.70
C ASN A 51 10.67 -12.99 5.53
N HIS A 52 11.38 -12.44 4.56
CA HIS A 52 12.79 -12.74 4.32
C HIS A 52 13.66 -12.30 5.50
N LEU A 53 13.41 -11.10 6.03
CA LEU A 53 14.13 -10.58 7.19
C LEU A 53 13.85 -11.41 8.45
N GLN A 54 12.60 -11.84 8.65
CA GLN A 54 12.25 -12.71 9.77
C GLN A 54 12.97 -14.05 9.68
N LEU A 55 13.07 -14.62 8.49
CA LEU A 55 13.81 -15.87 8.27
C LEU A 55 15.29 -15.69 8.60
N GLN A 56 15.90 -14.58 8.16
CA GLN A 56 17.29 -14.27 8.49
C GLN A 56 17.51 -14.12 10.00
N VAL A 57 16.58 -13.45 10.68
CA VAL A 57 16.64 -13.30 12.14
C VAL A 57 16.57 -14.68 12.84
N ASN A 58 15.70 -15.56 12.37
CA ASN A 58 15.57 -16.92 12.93
C ASN A 58 16.85 -17.74 12.72
N ILE A 59 17.47 -17.63 11.54
CA ILE A 59 18.75 -18.29 11.24
C ILE A 59 19.84 -17.78 12.18
N LEU A 60 19.91 -16.47 12.37
CA LEU A 60 20.89 -15.85 13.25
C LEU A 60 20.69 -16.27 14.71
N LYS A 61 19.44 -16.33 15.18
CA LYS A 61 19.11 -16.82 16.54
C LYS A 61 19.52 -18.26 16.74
N THR A 62 19.34 -19.10 15.73
CA THR A 62 19.77 -20.50 15.78
C THR A 62 21.28 -20.61 15.85
N SER A 63 22.01 -19.75 15.14
CA SER A 63 23.48 -19.71 15.11
C SER A 63 24.09 -19.28 16.45
N VAL A 64 23.35 -18.51 17.26
CA VAL A 64 23.82 -18.01 18.57
C VAL A 64 24.14 -19.17 19.53
N GLY A 65 23.52 -20.33 19.38
CA GLY A 65 23.83 -21.51 20.19
C GLY A 65 25.28 -21.99 20.13
N GLN A 66 26.03 -21.58 19.11
CA GLN A 66 27.44 -21.98 18.92
C GLN A 66 28.45 -20.91 19.33
N MET A 67 28.01 -19.78 19.88
CA MET A 67 28.85 -18.65 20.24
C MET A 67 29.22 -18.64 21.74
N THR A 68 30.28 -17.89 22.08
CA THR A 68 30.61 -17.63 23.48
C THR A 68 29.53 -16.77 24.14
N GLU A 69 29.49 -16.82 25.50
CA GLU A 69 28.49 -16.07 26.27
C GLU A 69 28.49 -14.57 26.01
N THR A 70 29.66 -13.99 25.87
CA THR A 70 29.82 -12.55 25.58
C THR A 70 29.32 -12.22 24.17
N ASP A 71 29.67 -13.03 23.19
CA ASP A 71 29.23 -12.85 21.80
C ASP A 71 27.73 -13.08 21.68
N LYS A 72 27.16 -14.03 22.43
CA LYS A 72 25.71 -14.26 22.50
C LYS A 72 24.96 -13.02 22.94
N LYS A 73 25.42 -12.36 24.01
CA LYS A 73 24.77 -11.15 24.53
C LYS A 73 24.77 -10.01 23.53
N VAL A 74 25.90 -9.76 22.87
CA VAL A 74 26.02 -8.73 21.83
C VAL A 74 25.10 -9.06 20.65
N PHE A 75 25.08 -10.31 20.23
CA PHE A 75 24.30 -10.78 19.11
C PHE A 75 22.79 -10.70 19.40
N GLU A 76 22.37 -11.15 20.60
CA GLU A 76 20.97 -11.05 21.02
C GLU A 76 20.48 -9.61 21.07
N LYS A 77 21.34 -8.68 21.51
CA LYS A 77 21.01 -7.27 21.55
C LYS A 77 20.77 -6.72 20.14
N GLN A 78 21.64 -7.08 19.20
CA GLN A 78 21.50 -6.69 17.79
C GLN A 78 20.24 -7.29 17.16
N ILE A 79 19.98 -8.58 17.39
CA ILE A 79 18.80 -9.26 16.87
C ILE A 79 17.51 -8.64 17.42
N ASN A 80 17.48 -8.33 18.72
CA ASN A 80 16.34 -7.70 19.35
C ASN A 80 16.07 -6.31 18.76
N GLN A 81 17.13 -5.58 18.43
CA GLN A 81 16.99 -4.29 17.75
C GLN A 81 16.41 -4.44 16.35
N TYR A 82 16.86 -5.43 15.57
CA TYR A 82 16.29 -5.74 14.27
C TYR A 82 14.82 -6.14 14.36
N VAL A 83 14.48 -6.96 15.33
CA VAL A 83 13.08 -7.36 15.56
C VAL A 83 12.20 -6.17 15.89
N LYS A 84 12.69 -5.23 16.70
CA LYS A 84 11.97 -3.98 16.99
C LYS A 84 11.76 -3.15 15.73
N GLU A 85 12.78 -3.03 14.90
CA GLU A 85 12.68 -2.31 13.62
C GLU A 85 11.68 -2.97 12.68
N ILE A 86 11.69 -4.29 12.57
CA ILE A 86 10.75 -5.05 11.77
C ILE A 86 9.31 -4.84 12.27
N ASN A 87 9.09 -4.93 13.57
CA ASN A 87 7.78 -4.71 14.18
C ASN A 87 7.28 -3.29 13.96
N LYS A 88 8.17 -2.32 14.01
CA LYS A 88 7.85 -0.92 13.72
C LYS A 88 7.41 -0.75 12.27
N CYS A 89 8.11 -1.40 11.33
CA CYS A 89 7.72 -1.40 9.92
C CYS A 89 6.36 -2.05 9.70
N ILE A 90 6.10 -3.19 10.37
CA ILE A 90 4.79 -3.87 10.31
C ILE A 90 3.69 -2.96 10.86
N GLY A 91 3.95 -2.26 11.97
CA GLY A 91 3.01 -1.29 12.54
C GLY A 91 2.67 -0.15 11.58
N LEU A 92 3.66 0.37 10.87
CA LEU A 92 3.46 1.42 9.87
C LEU A 92 2.67 0.93 8.66
N LEU A 93 2.84 -0.33 8.28
CA LEU A 93 2.12 -0.93 7.15
C LEU A 93 0.67 -1.26 7.48
N SER A 94 0.34 -1.50 8.75
CA SER A 94 -1.02 -1.83 9.17
C SER A 94 -1.88 -0.60 9.46
N GLU A 95 -1.31 0.58 9.45
CA GLU A 95 -2.04 1.84 9.50
C GLU A 95 -2.54 2.19 8.10
#